data_12842beb4511be01fb651d3864c1c790
#
_entry.id   12842beb4511be01fb651d3864c1c790
#
_cell.length_a   1.000
_cell.length_b   1.000
_cell.length_c   1.000
_cell.angle_alpha   90.00
_cell.angle_beta   90.00
_cell.angle_gamma   90.00
#
_symmetry.space_group_name_H-M   'P 1'
#
loop_
_entity.id
_entity.type
_entity.pdbx_description
1 polymer ?
#
loop_
_entity_poly.entity_id
_entity_poly.type
_entity_poly.pdbx_seq_one_letter_code
_entity_poly.pdbx_strand_id
1 'polypeptide(L)'
;TNGVVLKAGDVLFNVVVEAATYNKSTIAVTSDITRAEAFNIDNEVMNVELSVRDNANEGFALMQNTPNPFNEFTVISFNLPKAMNATLTVYDVNGKTLKTISSTYDEGINNIRLNDSELGASGILYYQLQAGNFTANRKMVVFN
;
A
#
# COMPACT_ATOMS: atom_id res chain seq x y z
N THR A 1 25.62 29.18 -11.24
CA THR A 1 24.82 28.14 -10.54
C THR A 1 23.47 28.07 -11.21
N ASN A 2 23.18 26.97 -11.91
CA ASN A 2 21.86 26.76 -12.49
C ASN A 2 20.91 26.37 -11.34
N GLY A 3 20.09 27.31 -10.89
CA GLY A 3 19.03 27.04 -9.94
C GLY A 3 17.95 26.15 -10.56
N VAL A 4 17.42 25.20 -9.82
CA VAL A 4 16.26 24.43 -10.22
C VAL A 4 15.03 25.20 -9.79
N VAL A 5 14.16 25.53 -10.73
CA VAL A 5 12.88 26.18 -10.43
C VAL A 5 11.87 25.09 -10.03
N LEU A 6 11.39 25.14 -8.81
CA LEU A 6 10.39 24.22 -8.26
C LEU A 6 9.02 24.89 -8.25
N LYS A 7 7.98 24.10 -8.45
CA LYS A 7 6.58 24.53 -8.31
C LYS A 7 6.04 24.09 -6.96
N ALA A 8 5.00 24.75 -6.49
CA ALA A 8 4.32 24.32 -5.28
C ALA A 8 3.85 22.86 -5.40
N GLY A 9 4.32 22.02 -4.51
CA GLY A 9 4.04 20.57 -4.51
C GLY A 9 5.12 19.69 -5.14
N ASP A 10 6.18 20.24 -5.72
CA ASP A 10 7.32 19.45 -6.20
C ASP A 10 8.07 18.82 -5.03
N VAL A 11 8.47 17.57 -5.21
CA VAL A 11 9.23 16.82 -4.20
C VAL A 11 10.73 17.06 -4.42
N LEU A 12 11.39 17.63 -3.43
CA LEU A 12 12.82 17.90 -3.46
C LEU A 12 13.67 16.64 -3.29
N PHE A 13 13.28 15.77 -2.38
CA PHE A 13 13.94 14.50 -2.10
C PHE A 13 12.98 13.56 -1.37
N ASN A 14 13.27 12.27 -1.44
CA ASN A 14 12.56 11.25 -0.68
C ASN A 14 13.54 10.61 0.33
N VAL A 15 13.11 10.48 1.58
CA VAL A 15 13.83 9.71 2.58
C VAL A 15 13.11 8.37 2.73
N VAL A 16 13.81 7.29 2.39
CA VAL A 16 13.32 5.92 2.62
C VAL A 16 13.89 5.44 3.93
N VAL A 17 13.01 5.10 4.88
CA VAL A 17 13.40 4.53 6.17
C VAL A 17 12.97 3.07 6.19
N GLU A 18 13.91 2.15 6.23
CA GLU A 18 13.64 0.74 6.51
C GLU A 18 13.64 0.53 8.03
N ALA A 19 12.49 0.21 8.59
CA ALA A 19 12.37 -0.13 10.01
C ALA A 19 11.77 -1.52 10.17
N ALA A 20 12.41 -2.36 10.98
CA ALA A 20 11.89 -3.68 11.33
C ALA A 20 10.63 -3.59 12.22
N THR A 21 10.44 -2.46 12.89
CA THR A 21 9.26 -2.17 13.70
C THR A 21 8.91 -0.70 13.53
N TYR A 22 7.69 -0.42 13.10
CA TYR A 22 7.19 0.94 12.98
C TYR A 22 6.86 1.49 14.38
N ASN A 23 7.74 2.30 14.92
CA ASN A 23 7.43 3.24 15.97
C ASN A 23 7.44 4.63 15.37
N LYS A 24 6.46 5.45 15.74
CA LYS A 24 6.32 6.82 15.27
C LYS A 24 7.62 7.59 15.53
N SER A 25 8.51 7.59 14.53
CA SER A 25 9.77 8.35 14.60
C SER A 25 9.48 9.80 14.25
N THR A 26 10.04 10.72 15.00
CA THR A 26 9.93 12.14 14.70
C THR A 26 11.11 12.52 13.82
N ILE A 27 10.81 12.92 12.58
CA ILE A 27 11.78 13.56 11.69
C ILE A 27 11.47 15.06 11.74
N ALA A 28 12.47 15.88 11.97
CA ALA A 28 12.32 17.31 12.00
C ALA A 28 13.36 17.99 11.10
N VAL A 29 13.00 19.09 10.49
CA VAL A 29 13.95 20.00 9.87
C VAL A 29 14.47 20.91 10.97
N THR A 30 15.78 20.81 11.26
CA THR A 30 16.43 21.66 12.26
C THR A 30 17.44 22.59 11.58
N SER A 31 17.73 23.71 12.23
CA SER A 31 18.75 24.66 11.80
C SER A 31 20.00 24.62 12.68
N ASP A 32 20.25 23.47 13.34
CA ASP A 32 21.31 23.33 14.34
C ASP A 32 22.72 23.36 13.73
N ILE A 33 22.86 22.88 12.49
CA ILE A 33 24.15 22.83 11.78
C ILE A 33 24.19 23.88 10.67
N THR A 34 23.13 23.93 9.84
CA THR A 34 22.97 24.92 8.77
C THR A 34 21.54 25.42 8.76
N ARG A 35 21.33 26.69 8.44
CA ARG A 35 19.97 27.23 8.30
C ARG A 35 19.23 26.49 7.20
N ALA A 36 18.03 25.98 7.52
CA ALA A 36 17.11 25.44 6.55
C ALA A 36 16.37 26.61 5.89
N GLU A 37 16.91 27.12 4.79
CA GLU A 37 16.36 28.27 4.07
C GLU A 37 16.09 27.88 2.62
N ALA A 38 14.95 28.33 2.10
CA ALA A 38 14.67 28.32 0.67
C ALA A 38 14.40 29.76 0.23
N PHE A 39 14.71 30.06 -1.02
CA PHE A 39 14.51 31.38 -1.59
C PHE A 39 13.63 31.26 -2.84
N ASN A 40 12.70 32.19 -3.03
CA ASN A 40 11.99 32.31 -4.28
C ASN A 40 12.85 32.95 -5.38
N ILE A 41 12.31 33.14 -6.57
CA ILE A 41 13.03 33.75 -7.70
C ILE A 41 13.40 35.21 -7.46
N ASP A 42 12.73 35.90 -6.53
CA ASP A 42 12.95 37.26 -6.12
C ASP A 42 13.92 37.37 -4.94
N ASN A 43 14.54 36.25 -4.56
CA ASN A 43 15.50 36.12 -3.47
C ASN A 43 14.92 36.40 -2.06
N GLU A 44 13.62 36.22 -1.90
CA GLU A 44 12.94 36.30 -0.61
C GLU A 44 12.99 34.95 0.12
N VAL A 45 13.22 34.97 1.42
CA VAL A 45 13.27 33.77 2.27
C VAL A 45 11.89 33.14 2.34
N MET A 46 11.81 31.89 1.97
CA MET A 46 10.60 31.06 2.09
C MET A 46 10.68 30.18 3.34
N ASN A 47 9.54 29.95 3.97
CA ASN A 47 9.44 29.01 5.07
C ASN A 47 9.59 27.57 4.55
N VAL A 48 10.49 26.80 5.16
CA VAL A 48 10.68 25.37 4.85
C VAL A 48 9.98 24.55 5.91
N GLU A 49 8.91 23.91 5.53
CA GLU A 49 8.18 22.99 6.40
C GLU A 49 8.34 21.55 5.94
N LEU A 50 8.60 20.65 6.90
CA LEU A 50 8.53 19.22 6.66
C LEU A 50 7.07 18.78 6.73
N SER A 51 6.47 18.51 5.58
CA SER A 51 5.21 17.78 5.56
C SER A 51 5.50 16.29 5.41
N VAL A 52 5.23 15.52 6.45
CA VAL A 52 5.15 14.07 6.32
C VAL A 52 3.83 13.78 5.60
N ARG A 53 3.90 13.49 4.31
CA ARG A 53 2.78 12.87 3.64
C ARG A 53 2.90 11.39 3.97
N ASP A 54 2.05 10.95 4.87
CA ASP A 54 1.77 9.53 4.97
C ASP A 54 1.36 9.07 3.58
N ASN A 55 2.16 8.19 2.99
CA ASN A 55 1.80 7.61 1.71
C ASN A 55 0.35 7.12 1.84
N ALA A 56 -0.47 7.37 0.83
CA ALA A 56 -1.91 7.09 0.82
C ALA A 56 -2.31 5.63 1.13
N ASN A 57 -1.36 4.80 1.49
CA ASN A 57 -1.51 3.41 1.93
C ASN A 57 -1.46 3.25 3.46
N GLU A 58 -1.43 4.32 4.27
CA GLU A 58 -1.52 4.15 5.72
C GLU A 58 -2.81 3.42 6.06
N GLY A 59 -2.60 2.24 6.66
CA GLY A 59 -3.68 1.36 7.02
C GLY A 59 -4.23 0.46 5.90
N PHE A 60 -3.79 0.59 4.63
CA PHE A 60 -4.15 -0.38 3.59
C PHE A 60 -3.01 -1.37 3.36
N ALA A 61 -3.27 -2.65 3.58
CA ALA A 61 -2.32 -3.72 3.30
C ALA A 61 -3.06 -4.99 2.86
N LEU A 62 -2.54 -5.67 1.84
CA LEU A 62 -2.96 -7.01 1.45
C LEU A 62 -1.84 -7.98 1.84
N MET A 63 -2.13 -8.93 2.75
CA MET A 63 -1.18 -9.92 3.20
C MET A 63 -1.12 -11.11 2.26
N GLN A 64 -0.06 -11.90 2.39
CA GLN A 64 0.05 -13.19 1.73
C GLN A 64 -1.00 -14.14 2.32
N ASN A 65 -1.67 -14.89 1.47
CA ASN A 65 -2.61 -15.92 1.91
C ASN A 65 -1.91 -17.01 2.73
N THR A 66 -2.59 -17.54 3.72
CA THR A 66 -2.06 -18.58 4.61
C THR A 66 -3.10 -19.68 4.81
N PRO A 67 -2.73 -20.95 4.58
CA PRO A 67 -1.47 -21.43 4.05
C PRO A 67 -1.24 -21.05 2.57
N ASN A 68 0.01 -21.08 2.11
CA ASN A 68 0.41 -20.95 0.72
C ASN A 68 1.70 -21.76 0.51
N PRO A 69 1.71 -22.85 -0.27
CA PRO A 69 0.56 -23.41 -1.03
C PRO A 69 -0.56 -23.99 -0.15
N PHE A 70 -1.74 -24.19 -0.75
CA PHE A 70 -2.89 -24.81 -0.09
C PHE A 70 -3.62 -25.81 -1.00
N ASN A 71 -4.42 -26.72 -0.40
CA ASN A 71 -5.16 -27.78 -1.09
C ASN A 71 -6.63 -27.92 -0.69
N GLU A 72 -7.09 -27.28 0.36
CA GLU A 72 -8.49 -27.29 0.80
C GLU A 72 -9.01 -25.86 0.92
N PHE A 73 -8.32 -25.07 1.71
CA PHE A 73 -8.67 -23.65 1.91
C PHE A 73 -7.44 -22.82 2.23
N THR A 74 -7.59 -21.54 2.05
CA THR A 74 -6.65 -20.53 2.49
C THR A 74 -7.39 -19.31 3.05
N VAL A 75 -6.69 -18.53 3.86
CA VAL A 75 -7.20 -17.26 4.39
C VAL A 75 -6.37 -16.13 3.80
N ILE A 76 -7.04 -15.15 3.24
CA ILE A 76 -6.47 -13.89 2.77
C ILE A 76 -6.80 -12.83 3.81
N SER A 77 -5.76 -12.30 4.46
CA SER A 77 -5.88 -11.21 5.41
C SER A 77 -5.55 -9.88 4.73
N PHE A 78 -6.22 -8.82 5.13
CA PHE A 78 -5.95 -7.47 4.68
C PHE A 78 -6.35 -6.44 5.74
N ASN A 79 -5.71 -5.28 5.68
CA ASN A 79 -5.99 -4.17 6.57
C ASN A 79 -6.63 -3.01 5.80
N LEU A 80 -7.66 -2.40 6.36
CA LEU A 80 -8.30 -1.21 5.80
C LEU A 80 -8.13 0.00 6.72
N PRO A 81 -7.89 1.19 6.17
CA PRO A 81 -7.70 2.42 6.95
C PRO A 81 -8.99 2.94 7.59
N LYS A 82 -10.14 2.47 7.13
CA LYS A 82 -11.51 2.77 7.61
C LYS A 82 -12.48 1.74 7.08
N ALA A 83 -13.66 1.69 7.67
CA ALA A 83 -14.76 0.86 7.13
C ALA A 83 -15.11 1.30 5.70
N MET A 84 -15.07 0.35 4.75
CA MET A 84 -15.33 0.62 3.34
C MET A 84 -15.62 -0.65 2.54
N ASN A 85 -16.19 -0.45 1.34
CA ASN A 85 -16.36 -1.55 0.40
C ASN A 85 -15.01 -1.98 -0.15
N ALA A 86 -14.77 -3.29 -0.14
CA ALA A 86 -13.61 -3.88 -0.79
C ALA A 86 -14.03 -5.08 -1.66
N THR A 87 -13.31 -5.25 -2.75
CA THR A 87 -13.51 -6.32 -3.71
C THR A 87 -12.23 -7.12 -3.86
N LEU A 88 -12.30 -8.40 -3.54
CA LEU A 88 -11.24 -9.37 -3.81
C LEU A 88 -11.58 -10.10 -5.11
N THR A 89 -10.65 -10.11 -6.07
CA THR A 89 -10.79 -10.85 -7.33
C THR A 89 -9.62 -11.80 -7.49
N VAL A 90 -9.92 -13.04 -7.86
CA VAL A 90 -8.94 -14.10 -8.13
C VAL A 90 -8.90 -14.37 -9.61
N TYR A 91 -7.68 -14.52 -10.16
CA TYR A 91 -7.41 -14.74 -11.59
C TYR A 91 -6.47 -15.93 -11.79
N ASP A 92 -6.59 -16.55 -12.94
CA ASP A 92 -5.57 -17.46 -13.44
C ASP A 92 -4.39 -16.72 -14.10
N VAL A 93 -3.40 -17.44 -14.57
CA VAL A 93 -2.21 -16.89 -15.25
C VAL A 93 -2.52 -16.19 -16.57
N ASN A 94 -3.68 -16.43 -17.16
CA ASN A 94 -4.14 -15.80 -18.41
C ASN A 94 -4.98 -14.53 -18.14
N GLY A 95 -5.19 -14.18 -16.86
CA GLY A 95 -6.01 -13.05 -16.46
C GLY A 95 -7.52 -13.34 -16.43
N LYS A 96 -7.92 -14.62 -16.59
CA LYS A 96 -9.32 -15.02 -16.47
C LYS A 96 -9.74 -14.95 -15.01
N THR A 97 -10.83 -14.22 -14.73
CA THR A 97 -11.43 -14.14 -13.41
C THR A 97 -12.05 -15.48 -13.02
N LEU A 98 -11.63 -16.01 -11.89
CA LEU A 98 -12.14 -17.27 -11.32
C LEU A 98 -13.17 -16.99 -10.22
N LYS A 99 -12.93 -16.01 -9.36
CA LYS A 99 -13.81 -15.65 -8.25
C LYS A 99 -13.75 -14.16 -7.99
N THR A 100 -14.89 -13.58 -7.60
CA THR A 100 -14.98 -12.20 -7.11
C THR A 100 -15.81 -12.20 -5.83
N ILE A 101 -15.30 -11.56 -4.78
CA ILE A 101 -15.97 -11.39 -3.49
C ILE A 101 -15.97 -9.89 -3.20
N SER A 102 -17.16 -9.30 -3.05
CA SER A 102 -17.32 -7.89 -2.74
C SER A 102 -18.23 -7.74 -1.52
N SER A 103 -17.77 -6.98 -0.54
CA SER A 103 -18.50 -6.70 0.69
C SER A 103 -18.02 -5.39 1.32
N THR A 104 -18.77 -4.91 2.29
CA THR A 104 -18.30 -3.88 3.22
C THR A 104 -17.53 -4.57 4.34
N TYR A 105 -16.36 -4.01 4.65
CA TYR A 105 -15.47 -4.50 5.70
C TYR A 105 -15.17 -3.38 6.67
N ASP A 106 -14.89 -3.76 7.92
CA ASP A 106 -14.56 -2.82 8.97
C ASP A 106 -13.14 -2.25 8.85
N GLU A 107 -12.88 -1.18 9.57
CA GLU A 107 -11.52 -0.67 9.80
C GLU A 107 -10.65 -1.73 10.48
N GLY A 108 -9.37 -1.79 10.10
CA GLY A 108 -8.41 -2.73 10.65
C GLY A 108 -8.32 -4.04 9.88
N ILE A 109 -7.96 -5.12 10.57
CA ILE A 109 -7.68 -6.42 9.96
C ILE A 109 -8.99 -7.16 9.64
N ASN A 110 -9.10 -7.55 8.39
CA ASN A 110 -10.18 -8.38 7.86
C ASN A 110 -9.63 -9.68 7.26
N ASN A 111 -10.48 -10.70 7.17
CA ASN A 111 -10.10 -12.02 6.65
C ASN A 111 -11.16 -12.53 5.67
N ILE A 112 -10.69 -13.07 4.55
CA ILE A 112 -11.53 -13.78 3.59
C ILE A 112 -11.02 -15.20 3.49
N ARG A 113 -11.89 -16.19 3.74
CA ARG A 113 -11.61 -17.60 3.50
C ARG A 113 -11.98 -17.97 2.07
N LEU A 114 -11.08 -18.62 1.36
CA LEU A 114 -11.29 -19.21 0.04
C LEU A 114 -11.10 -20.72 0.11
N ASN A 115 -12.04 -21.46 -0.48
CA ASN A 115 -11.89 -22.90 -0.66
C ASN A 115 -11.39 -23.17 -2.10
N ASP A 116 -10.56 -24.18 -2.29
CA ASP A 116 -10.04 -24.59 -3.60
C ASP A 116 -11.17 -24.94 -4.58
N SER A 117 -12.20 -25.64 -4.07
CA SER A 117 -13.39 -26.02 -4.84
C SER A 117 -14.15 -24.84 -5.46
N GLU A 118 -14.02 -23.64 -4.89
CA GLU A 118 -14.63 -22.41 -5.42
C GLU A 118 -13.84 -21.81 -6.58
N LEU A 119 -12.57 -22.16 -6.71
CA LEU A 119 -11.68 -21.59 -7.72
C LEU A 119 -11.69 -22.42 -9.02
N GLY A 120 -11.90 -23.73 -8.93
CA GLY A 120 -11.97 -24.64 -10.09
C GLY A 120 -10.68 -24.64 -10.92
N ALA A 121 -9.54 -24.30 -10.32
CA ALA A 121 -8.24 -24.20 -10.94
C ALA A 121 -7.13 -24.51 -9.94
N SER A 122 -6.02 -25.08 -10.43
CA SER A 122 -4.83 -25.39 -9.64
C SER A 122 -3.58 -24.73 -10.23
N GLY A 123 -2.50 -24.74 -9.47
CA GLY A 123 -1.25 -24.10 -9.85
C GLY A 123 -1.14 -22.66 -9.37
N ILE A 124 -0.50 -21.81 -10.16
CA ILE A 124 -0.27 -20.40 -9.81
C ILE A 124 -1.51 -19.59 -10.15
N LEU A 125 -2.06 -18.93 -9.13
CA LEU A 125 -3.15 -17.97 -9.26
C LEU A 125 -2.72 -16.61 -8.69
N TYR A 126 -3.43 -15.58 -9.07
CA TYR A 126 -3.25 -14.21 -8.56
C TYR A 126 -4.53 -13.72 -7.90
N TYR A 127 -4.40 -12.90 -6.89
CA TYR A 127 -5.54 -12.20 -6.30
C TYR A 127 -5.25 -10.73 -6.13
N GLN A 128 -6.27 -9.93 -6.35
CA GLN A 128 -6.24 -8.48 -6.24
C GLN A 128 -7.30 -8.04 -5.23
N LEU A 129 -6.92 -7.17 -4.32
CA LEU A 129 -7.84 -6.45 -3.47
C LEU A 129 -7.94 -5.01 -3.95
N GLN A 130 -9.17 -4.54 -4.17
CA GLN A 130 -9.48 -3.15 -4.48
C GLN A 130 -10.42 -2.60 -3.40
N ALA A 131 -10.07 -1.45 -2.82
CA ALA A 131 -10.87 -0.76 -1.81
C ALA A 131 -10.75 0.75 -2.01
N GLY A 132 -11.80 1.37 -2.55
CA GLY A 132 -11.76 2.78 -2.98
C GLY A 132 -10.66 3.01 -4.02
N ASN A 133 -9.70 3.88 -3.69
CA ASN A 133 -8.54 4.19 -4.53
C ASN A 133 -7.34 3.25 -4.27
N PHE A 134 -7.45 2.33 -3.32
CA PHE A 134 -6.38 1.39 -2.98
C PHE A 134 -6.48 0.13 -3.82
N THR A 135 -5.34 -0.37 -4.29
CA THR A 135 -5.25 -1.64 -5.02
C THR A 135 -3.95 -2.34 -4.66
N ALA A 136 -4.02 -3.63 -4.37
CA ALA A 136 -2.86 -4.48 -4.14
C ALA A 136 -3.06 -5.86 -4.73
N ASN A 137 -1.96 -6.50 -5.17
CA ASN A 137 -1.96 -7.82 -5.79
C ASN A 137 -1.01 -8.77 -5.04
N ARG A 138 -1.35 -10.06 -5.04
CA ARG A 138 -0.51 -11.14 -4.53
C ARG A 138 -0.65 -12.38 -5.40
N LYS A 139 0.30 -13.29 -5.23
CA LYS A 139 0.33 -14.60 -5.87
C LYS A 139 0.02 -15.68 -4.85
N MET A 140 -0.75 -16.69 -5.24
CA MET A 140 -0.98 -17.90 -4.44
C MET A 140 -0.76 -19.15 -5.27
N VAL A 141 -0.56 -20.29 -4.60
CA VAL A 141 -0.38 -21.60 -5.22
C VAL A 141 -1.41 -22.56 -4.66
N VAL A 142 -2.19 -23.17 -5.55
CA VAL A 142 -3.20 -24.18 -5.22
C VAL A 142 -2.70 -25.53 -5.66
N PHE A 143 -2.69 -26.51 -4.74
CA PHE A 143 -2.46 -27.92 -5.08
C PHE A 143 -3.80 -28.64 -5.28
N ASN A 144 -3.79 -29.62 -6.18
CA ASN A 144 -4.82 -30.65 -6.26
C ASN A 144 -4.37 -31.86 -5.46
#